data_841292a2b6eac7d9eac99b93b886d007
#
_entry.id   841292a2b6eac7d9eac99b93b886d007
#
_cell.length_a   1.000
_cell.length_b   1.000
_cell.length_c   1.000
_cell.angle_alpha   90.00
_cell.angle_beta   90.00
_cell.angle_gamma   90.00
#
_symmetry.space_group_name_H-M   'P 1'
#
loop_
_entity.id
_entity.type
_entity.pdbx_description
1 polymer ?
#
loop_
_entity_poly.entity_id
_entity_poly.type
_entity_poly.pdbx_seq_one_letter_code
_entity_poly.pdbx_strand_id
1 'polypeptide(L)'
;MKKSILTLLVTSVLISCNSSVDTEIKFSKETIGYEVQDDGTKVPLYGGDMSNIAVLESYIKAHNDRDLETIKSLNGDKDFKVYGPDGQVIEGSQAHIDFLANWFEEASPKWVTNYLIENELTNNKGELRQWVTSGHEVTLTVDGEDVKFGQVIDARISDGKVQMFYVTQRVLAADELE
;
A
#
# COMPACT_ATOMS: atom_id res chain seq x y z
N MET A 1 24.35 -83.45 -31.29
CA MET A 1 23.13 -82.74 -30.81
C MET A 1 23.56 -81.64 -29.89
N LYS A 2 23.66 -80.39 -30.39
CA LYS A 2 24.02 -79.17 -29.59
C LYS A 2 22.77 -78.30 -29.44
N LYS A 3 22.25 -78.15 -28.21
CA LYS A 3 21.14 -77.28 -27.89
C LYS A 3 21.69 -75.89 -27.62
N SER A 4 21.39 -74.95 -28.49
CA SER A 4 21.66 -73.51 -28.27
C SER A 4 20.52 -72.94 -27.44
N ILE A 5 20.87 -72.41 -26.26
CA ILE A 5 19.97 -71.69 -25.42
C ILE A 5 20.09 -70.20 -25.82
N LEU A 6 19.00 -69.67 -26.35
CA LEU A 6 18.88 -68.23 -26.69
C LEU A 6 18.42 -67.48 -25.45
N THR A 7 19.32 -66.76 -24.81
CA THR A 7 19.00 -65.89 -23.67
C THR A 7 18.42 -64.58 -24.18
N LEU A 8 17.11 -64.35 -23.94
CA LEU A 8 16.45 -63.10 -24.25
C LEU A 8 16.66 -62.07 -23.14
N LEU A 9 17.48 -61.07 -23.43
CA LEU A 9 17.74 -59.95 -22.51
C LEU A 9 16.60 -58.94 -22.65
N VAL A 10 15.70 -58.89 -21.64
CA VAL A 10 14.64 -57.86 -21.56
C VAL A 10 15.20 -56.65 -20.89
N THR A 11 15.52 -55.62 -21.64
CA THR A 11 15.89 -54.30 -21.14
C THR A 11 14.62 -53.52 -20.79
N SER A 12 14.31 -53.43 -19.49
CA SER A 12 13.23 -52.57 -18.96
C SER A 12 13.69 -51.11 -18.99
N VAL A 13 13.15 -50.34 -19.93
CA VAL A 13 13.30 -48.87 -19.94
C VAL A 13 12.31 -48.29 -18.92
N LEU A 14 12.79 -47.87 -17.77
CA LEU A 14 12.03 -47.07 -16.81
C LEU A 14 11.91 -45.64 -17.36
N ILE A 15 10.80 -45.34 -18.00
CA ILE A 15 10.42 -43.96 -18.32
C ILE A 15 9.93 -43.34 -17.04
N SER A 16 10.84 -42.63 -16.35
CA SER A 16 10.51 -41.73 -15.25
C SER A 16 9.80 -40.50 -15.84
N CYS A 17 8.48 -40.52 -15.87
CA CYS A 17 7.70 -39.28 -16.07
C CYS A 17 7.87 -38.40 -14.83
N ASN A 18 8.80 -37.49 -14.92
CA ASN A 18 8.88 -36.35 -13.98
C ASN A 18 7.84 -35.33 -14.43
N SER A 19 6.56 -35.60 -14.15
CA SER A 19 5.53 -34.55 -14.21
C SER A 19 5.70 -33.66 -12.99
N SER A 20 6.50 -32.61 -13.13
CA SER A 20 6.38 -31.43 -12.27
C SER A 20 4.99 -30.86 -12.53
N VAL A 21 4.03 -31.22 -11.69
CA VAL A 21 2.78 -30.50 -11.60
C VAL A 21 3.12 -29.16 -10.99
N ASP A 22 3.44 -28.16 -11.83
CA ASP A 22 3.36 -26.75 -11.45
C ASP A 22 1.89 -26.48 -11.15
N THR A 23 1.50 -26.75 -9.92
CA THR A 23 0.24 -26.29 -9.39
C THR A 23 0.44 -24.78 -9.17
N GLU A 24 0.18 -23.96 -10.20
CA GLU A 24 -0.12 -22.55 -10.00
C GLU A 24 -1.26 -22.51 -8.99
N ILE A 25 -0.93 -22.23 -7.73
CA ILE A 25 -1.93 -21.89 -6.73
C ILE A 25 -2.46 -20.54 -7.17
N LYS A 26 -3.54 -20.54 -7.96
CA LYS A 26 -4.34 -19.34 -8.20
C LYS A 26 -4.98 -18.99 -6.88
N PHE A 27 -4.34 -18.11 -6.13
CA PHE A 27 -5.01 -17.41 -5.04
C PHE A 27 -6.16 -16.63 -5.67
N SER A 28 -7.38 -17.10 -5.50
CA SER A 28 -8.55 -16.27 -5.77
C SER A 28 -8.49 -15.14 -4.75
N LYS A 29 -8.46 -13.88 -5.20
CA LYS A 29 -8.50 -12.73 -4.31
C LYS A 29 -9.72 -12.87 -3.40
N GLU A 30 -9.48 -12.90 -2.09
CA GLU A 30 -10.57 -12.92 -1.13
C GLU A 30 -11.23 -11.55 -1.08
N THR A 31 -12.56 -11.56 -1.10
CA THR A 31 -13.35 -10.34 -0.90
C THR A 31 -13.26 -9.95 0.57
N ILE A 32 -12.76 -8.75 0.86
CA ILE A 32 -12.59 -8.19 2.20
C ILE A 32 -13.68 -7.17 2.57
N GLY A 33 -14.51 -6.77 1.61
CA GLY A 33 -15.57 -5.79 1.79
C GLY A 33 -16.19 -5.37 0.47
N TYR A 34 -16.81 -4.20 0.44
CA TYR A 34 -17.34 -3.59 -0.78
C TYR A 34 -17.29 -2.06 -0.68
N GLU A 35 -17.16 -1.40 -1.84
CA GLU A 35 -17.38 0.04 -2.00
C GLU A 35 -18.77 0.28 -2.59
N VAL A 36 -19.45 1.31 -2.09
CA VAL A 36 -20.73 1.77 -2.69
C VAL A 36 -20.42 2.87 -3.68
N GLN A 37 -20.74 2.63 -4.94
CA GLN A 37 -20.55 3.59 -6.03
C GLN A 37 -21.64 4.71 -5.97
N ASP A 38 -21.46 5.80 -6.71
CA ASP A 38 -22.39 6.94 -6.74
C ASP A 38 -23.83 6.56 -7.13
N ASP A 39 -23.99 5.50 -7.91
CA ASP A 39 -25.30 4.96 -8.33
C ASP A 39 -25.91 3.98 -7.32
N GLY A 40 -25.26 3.76 -6.17
CA GLY A 40 -25.64 2.82 -5.13
C GLY A 40 -25.22 1.37 -5.38
N THR A 41 -24.53 1.08 -6.49
CA THR A 41 -24.02 -0.25 -6.79
C THR A 41 -22.90 -0.62 -5.80
N LYS A 42 -22.92 -1.86 -5.30
CA LYS A 42 -21.86 -2.42 -4.46
C LYS A 42 -20.84 -3.14 -5.32
N VAL A 43 -19.59 -2.69 -5.24
CA VAL A 43 -18.45 -3.31 -5.93
C VAL A 43 -17.55 -3.98 -4.90
N PRO A 44 -17.19 -5.27 -5.08
CA PRO A 44 -16.37 -5.97 -4.09
C PRO A 44 -14.96 -5.35 -3.98
N LEU A 45 -14.49 -5.23 -2.74
CA LEU A 45 -13.11 -4.91 -2.38
C LEU A 45 -12.33 -6.20 -2.17
N TYR A 46 -11.11 -6.21 -2.61
CA TYR A 46 -10.17 -7.32 -2.48
C TYR A 46 -8.91 -6.86 -1.76
N GLY A 47 -8.22 -7.78 -1.08
CA GLY A 47 -6.82 -7.56 -0.71
C GLY A 47 -5.99 -7.39 -1.98
N GLY A 48 -5.13 -6.38 -2.02
CA GLY A 48 -4.46 -5.98 -3.24
C GLY A 48 -2.96 -6.27 -3.29
N ASP A 49 -2.22 -5.44 -4.01
CA ASP A 49 -0.79 -5.63 -4.24
C ASP A 49 0.03 -5.10 -3.04
N MET A 50 0.67 -6.01 -2.32
CA MET A 50 1.52 -5.67 -1.17
C MET A 50 2.69 -4.73 -1.52
N SER A 51 3.05 -4.58 -2.81
CA SER A 51 4.05 -3.60 -3.23
C SER A 51 3.61 -2.15 -2.98
N ASN A 52 2.30 -1.88 -2.97
CA ASN A 52 1.75 -0.56 -2.65
C ASN A 52 2.00 -0.18 -1.18
N ILE A 53 2.03 -1.16 -0.27
CA ILE A 53 2.42 -0.93 1.13
C ILE A 53 3.85 -0.38 1.19
N ALA A 54 4.80 -0.97 0.45
CA ALA A 54 6.18 -0.51 0.42
C ALA A 54 6.33 0.92 -0.12
N VAL A 55 5.45 1.34 -1.05
CA VAL A 55 5.40 2.73 -1.53
C VAL A 55 5.02 3.67 -0.39
N LEU A 56 3.94 3.36 0.36
CA LEU A 56 3.49 4.22 1.45
C LEU A 56 4.48 4.21 2.63
N GLU A 57 5.08 3.07 2.96
CA GLU A 57 6.16 3.00 3.97
C GLU A 57 7.34 3.90 3.61
N SER A 58 7.78 3.85 2.34
CA SER A 58 8.86 4.72 1.84
C SER A 58 8.46 6.20 1.92
N TYR A 59 7.20 6.50 1.63
CA TYR A 59 6.64 7.84 1.70
C TYR A 59 6.65 8.38 3.13
N ILE A 60 6.14 7.62 4.11
CA ILE A 60 6.16 7.98 5.54
C ILE A 60 7.60 8.09 6.06
N LYS A 61 8.48 7.18 5.66
CA LYS A 61 9.90 7.27 6.01
C LYS A 61 10.51 8.58 5.50
N ALA A 62 10.28 8.94 4.25
CA ALA A 62 10.79 10.19 3.67
C ALA A 62 10.26 11.43 4.41
N HIS A 63 8.99 11.41 4.87
CA HIS A 63 8.45 12.47 5.72
C HIS A 63 9.18 12.55 7.07
N ASN A 64 9.43 11.43 7.72
CA ASN A 64 10.19 11.37 8.97
C ASN A 64 11.64 11.85 8.80
N ASP A 65 12.25 11.55 7.64
CA ASP A 65 13.62 11.95 7.31
C ASP A 65 13.71 13.39 6.76
N ARG A 66 12.60 14.08 6.52
CA ARG A 66 12.53 15.41 5.86
C ARG A 66 13.07 15.40 4.43
N ASP A 67 13.03 14.25 3.77
CA ASP A 67 13.53 14.06 2.41
C ASP A 67 12.48 14.49 1.38
N LEU A 68 12.42 15.81 1.14
CA LEU A 68 11.47 16.42 0.20
C LEU A 68 11.67 15.93 -1.25
N GLU A 69 12.88 15.56 -1.64
CA GLU A 69 13.15 15.05 -2.99
C GLU A 69 12.54 13.65 -3.17
N THR A 70 12.72 12.76 -2.20
CA THR A 70 12.06 11.44 -2.22
C THR A 70 10.55 11.59 -2.18
N ILE A 71 9.98 12.45 -1.31
CA ILE A 71 8.53 12.71 -1.26
C ILE A 71 8.04 13.16 -2.64
N LYS A 72 8.72 14.14 -3.24
CA LYS A 72 8.38 14.66 -4.57
C LYS A 72 8.40 13.58 -5.65
N SER A 73 9.39 12.69 -5.61
CA SER A 73 9.52 11.59 -6.57
C SER A 73 8.40 10.55 -6.45
N LEU A 74 7.87 10.37 -5.24
CA LEU A 74 6.77 9.45 -4.93
C LEU A 74 5.38 10.08 -5.11
N ASN A 75 5.27 11.41 -5.24
CA ASN A 75 4.02 12.07 -5.59
C ASN A 75 3.65 11.77 -7.05
N GLY A 76 2.35 11.64 -7.32
CA GLY A 76 1.83 11.50 -8.68
C GLY A 76 2.13 12.74 -9.55
N ASP A 77 2.25 12.51 -10.85
CA ASP A 77 2.66 13.57 -11.79
C ASP A 77 1.50 14.49 -12.19
N LYS A 78 0.26 13.93 -12.20
CA LYS A 78 -0.94 14.65 -12.64
C LYS A 78 -2.00 14.56 -11.55
N ASP A 79 -2.68 15.68 -11.32
CA ASP A 79 -3.83 15.75 -10.42
C ASP A 79 -3.54 15.27 -8.98
N PHE A 80 -2.26 15.30 -8.55
CA PHE A 80 -1.89 14.97 -7.17
C PHE A 80 -2.61 15.90 -6.19
N LYS A 81 -3.25 15.32 -5.16
CA LYS A 81 -4.03 16.07 -4.16
C LYS A 81 -3.84 15.52 -2.75
N VAL A 82 -3.84 16.44 -1.79
CA VAL A 82 -3.90 16.11 -0.36
C VAL A 82 -5.16 16.76 0.22
N TYR A 83 -5.95 15.95 0.92
CA TYR A 83 -7.11 16.43 1.68
C TYR A 83 -6.76 16.37 3.17
N GLY A 84 -6.54 17.54 3.77
CA GLY A 84 -6.19 17.69 5.17
C GLY A 84 -7.38 17.52 6.11
N PRO A 85 -7.12 17.31 7.42
CA PRO A 85 -8.15 16.98 8.41
C PRO A 85 -9.08 18.16 8.75
N ASP A 86 -8.68 19.37 8.44
CA ASP A 86 -9.42 20.63 8.67
C ASP A 86 -10.17 21.13 7.41
N GLY A 87 -10.22 20.29 6.35
CA GLY A 87 -10.83 20.64 5.08
C GLY A 87 -9.88 21.35 4.10
N GLN A 88 -8.62 21.51 4.46
CA GLN A 88 -7.60 22.03 3.55
C GLN A 88 -7.42 21.08 2.35
N VAL A 89 -7.27 21.65 1.17
CA VAL A 89 -6.91 20.91 -0.05
C VAL A 89 -5.63 21.49 -0.63
N ILE A 90 -4.62 20.64 -0.80
CA ILE A 90 -3.36 20.98 -1.48
C ILE A 90 -3.39 20.33 -2.85
N GLU A 91 -3.31 21.13 -3.92
CA GLU A 91 -3.33 20.66 -5.30
C GLU A 91 -1.97 20.78 -5.96
N GLY A 92 -1.46 19.64 -6.44
CA GLY A 92 -0.18 19.52 -7.12
C GLY A 92 1.00 19.17 -6.22
N SER A 93 1.91 18.38 -6.78
CA SER A 93 3.10 17.89 -6.07
C SER A 93 3.97 19.03 -5.53
N GLN A 94 4.21 20.09 -6.32
CA GLN A 94 5.06 21.19 -5.87
C GLN A 94 4.43 21.95 -4.69
N ALA A 95 3.14 22.24 -4.74
CA ALA A 95 2.44 22.90 -3.63
C ALA A 95 2.51 22.07 -2.33
N HIS A 96 2.45 20.73 -2.45
CA HIS A 96 2.65 19.84 -1.30
C HIS A 96 4.07 19.94 -0.74
N ILE A 97 5.09 19.97 -1.58
CA ILE A 97 6.49 20.10 -1.14
C ILE A 97 6.72 21.46 -0.45
N ASP A 98 6.18 22.55 -1.01
CA ASP A 98 6.29 23.88 -0.42
C ASP A 98 5.59 23.96 0.95
N PHE A 99 4.42 23.33 1.08
CA PHE A 99 3.71 23.16 2.35
C PHE A 99 4.57 22.38 3.37
N LEU A 100 5.10 21.23 2.97
CA LEU A 100 5.90 20.38 3.86
C LEU A 100 7.17 21.06 4.32
N ALA A 101 7.86 21.81 3.44
CA ALA A 101 9.07 22.53 3.80
C ALA A 101 8.84 23.46 4.98
N ASN A 102 7.76 24.24 4.95
CA ASN A 102 7.38 25.14 6.03
C ASN A 102 6.93 24.37 7.28
N TRP A 103 6.05 23.39 7.12
CA TRP A 103 5.48 22.64 8.23
C TRP A 103 6.52 21.81 9.00
N PHE A 104 7.52 21.27 8.30
CA PHE A 104 8.63 20.55 8.93
C PHE A 104 9.48 21.44 9.85
N GLU A 105 9.67 22.71 9.48
CA GLU A 105 10.39 23.69 10.30
C GLU A 105 9.56 24.14 11.51
N GLU A 106 8.25 24.35 11.30
CA GLU A 106 7.36 24.91 12.33
C GLU A 106 6.94 23.89 13.38
N ALA A 107 6.68 22.64 13.00
CA ALA A 107 6.03 21.67 13.86
C ALA A 107 6.79 20.34 14.03
N SER A 108 7.90 20.14 13.33
CA SER A 108 8.76 18.94 13.43
C SER A 108 7.98 17.62 13.52
N PRO A 109 7.00 17.35 12.63
CA PRO A 109 6.12 16.19 12.72
C PRO A 109 6.89 14.87 12.64
N LYS A 110 6.43 13.87 13.43
CA LYS A 110 7.00 12.52 13.43
C LYS A 110 5.88 11.49 13.45
N TRP A 111 5.94 10.53 12.55
CA TRP A 111 4.97 9.44 12.44
C TRP A 111 5.56 8.12 12.97
N VAL A 112 4.78 7.46 13.81
CA VAL A 112 4.97 6.05 14.19
C VAL A 112 3.82 5.27 13.58
N THR A 113 4.11 4.37 12.64
CA THR A 113 3.10 3.57 11.95
C THR A 113 2.66 2.40 12.82
N ASN A 114 1.35 2.24 13.01
CA ASN A 114 0.73 1.16 13.76
C ASN A 114 0.27 0.01 12.84
N TYR A 115 -0.30 0.34 11.69
CA TYR A 115 -0.77 -0.64 10.70
C TYR A 115 -0.83 -0.05 9.29
N LEU A 116 -0.78 -0.94 8.28
CA LEU A 116 -1.08 -0.64 6.88
C LEU A 116 -1.99 -1.74 6.32
N ILE A 117 -3.01 -1.34 5.58
CA ILE A 117 -3.99 -2.24 4.96
C ILE A 117 -4.13 -1.84 3.50
N GLU A 118 -3.75 -2.73 2.60
CA GLU A 118 -3.91 -2.52 1.18
C GLU A 118 -5.21 -3.14 0.69
N ASN A 119 -5.94 -2.42 -0.16
CA ASN A 119 -7.14 -2.90 -0.82
C ASN A 119 -7.25 -2.39 -2.25
N GLU A 120 -7.94 -3.17 -3.09
CA GLU A 120 -8.19 -2.77 -4.46
C GLU A 120 -9.60 -3.15 -4.92
N LEU A 121 -10.08 -2.42 -5.91
CA LEU A 121 -11.30 -2.71 -6.64
C LEU A 121 -11.18 -2.30 -8.11
N THR A 122 -11.99 -2.91 -8.96
CA THR A 122 -12.28 -2.37 -10.28
C THR A 122 -13.68 -1.77 -10.24
N ASN A 123 -13.78 -0.45 -10.45
CA ASN A 123 -15.06 0.24 -10.36
C ASN A 123 -16.00 -0.11 -11.54
N ASN A 124 -17.24 0.39 -11.53
CA ASN A 124 -18.23 0.15 -12.57
C ASN A 124 -17.86 0.74 -13.95
N LYS A 125 -16.80 1.56 -14.03
CA LYS A 125 -16.22 2.10 -15.29
C LYS A 125 -15.05 1.26 -15.81
N GLY A 126 -14.67 0.16 -15.10
CA GLY A 126 -13.53 -0.67 -15.46
C GLY A 126 -12.17 -0.13 -15.00
N GLU A 127 -12.13 0.89 -14.14
CA GLU A 127 -10.89 1.47 -13.62
C GLU A 127 -10.44 0.72 -12.36
N LEU A 128 -9.19 0.26 -12.35
CA LEU A 128 -8.55 -0.27 -11.16
C LEU A 128 -8.23 0.88 -10.19
N ARG A 129 -8.65 0.72 -8.94
CA ARG A 129 -8.33 1.62 -7.84
C ARG A 129 -7.65 0.83 -6.74
N GLN A 130 -6.49 1.31 -6.33
CA GLN A 130 -5.67 0.69 -5.29
C GLN A 130 -5.43 1.70 -4.18
N TRP A 131 -5.69 1.29 -2.95
CA TRP A 131 -5.61 2.14 -1.77
C TRP A 131 -4.81 1.47 -0.67
N VAL A 132 -4.04 2.27 0.05
CA VAL A 132 -3.42 1.85 1.30
C VAL A 132 -3.92 2.74 2.41
N THR A 133 -4.69 2.14 3.31
CA THR A 133 -5.12 2.78 4.56
C THR A 133 -4.09 2.50 5.64
N SER A 134 -3.62 3.54 6.32
CA SER A 134 -2.61 3.41 7.37
C SER A 134 -2.99 4.18 8.62
N GLY A 135 -2.66 3.62 9.79
CA GLY A 135 -2.87 4.26 11.08
C GLY A 135 -1.54 4.61 11.73
N HIS A 136 -1.48 5.81 12.31
CA HIS A 136 -0.26 6.38 12.89
C HIS A 136 -0.55 7.05 14.23
N GLU A 137 0.44 7.02 15.12
CA GLU A 137 0.61 8.04 16.14
C GLU A 137 1.51 9.13 15.53
N VAL A 138 1.08 10.38 15.67
CA VAL A 138 1.85 11.53 15.19
C VAL A 138 2.21 12.42 16.38
N THR A 139 3.46 12.82 16.45
CA THR A 139 3.96 13.81 17.40
C THR A 139 4.31 15.07 16.62
N LEU A 140 3.79 16.22 17.06
CA LEU A 140 4.25 17.55 16.66
C LEU A 140 5.00 18.18 17.82
N THR A 141 6.10 18.86 17.52
CA THR A 141 6.81 19.70 18.51
C THR A 141 6.53 21.16 18.16
N VAL A 142 5.70 21.82 18.96
CA VAL A 142 5.31 23.22 18.78
C VAL A 142 5.73 24.01 20.02
N ASP A 143 6.49 25.08 19.85
CA ASP A 143 7.02 25.90 20.93
C ASP A 143 7.82 25.11 22.00
N GLY A 144 8.43 24.00 21.58
CA GLY A 144 9.21 23.09 22.42
C GLY A 144 8.39 22.10 23.24
N GLU A 145 7.08 22.03 23.02
CA GLU A 145 6.17 21.07 23.64
C GLU A 145 5.71 20.01 22.61
N ASP A 146 5.70 18.75 23.02
CA ASP A 146 5.22 17.65 22.19
C ASP A 146 3.71 17.47 22.34
N VAL A 147 3.01 17.47 21.19
CA VAL A 147 1.58 17.20 21.09
C VAL A 147 1.39 15.93 20.27
N LYS A 148 0.67 14.94 20.82
CA LYS A 148 0.39 13.66 20.16
C LYS A 148 -1.07 13.53 19.75
N PHE A 149 -1.30 12.90 18.62
CA PHE A 149 -2.63 12.58 18.12
C PHE A 149 -2.61 11.31 17.26
N GLY A 150 -3.77 10.67 17.12
CA GLY A 150 -3.96 9.58 16.17
C GLY A 150 -4.27 10.12 14.78
N GLN A 151 -3.70 9.51 13.76
CA GLN A 151 -3.93 9.87 12.36
C GLN A 151 -4.22 8.63 11.52
N VAL A 152 -5.19 8.74 10.61
CA VAL A 152 -5.40 7.78 9.54
C VAL A 152 -5.13 8.48 8.22
N ILE A 153 -4.30 7.85 7.40
CA ILE A 153 -4.05 8.25 6.02
C ILE A 153 -4.64 7.18 5.12
N ASP A 154 -5.47 7.60 4.16
CA ASP A 154 -6.00 6.75 3.12
C ASP A 154 -5.44 7.21 1.77
N ALA A 155 -4.46 6.48 1.24
CA ALA A 155 -3.65 6.87 0.11
C ALA A 155 -4.00 6.06 -1.13
N ARG A 156 -4.36 6.74 -2.22
CA ARG A 156 -4.52 6.11 -3.54
C ARG A 156 -3.15 5.97 -4.21
N ILE A 157 -2.81 4.74 -4.59
CA ILE A 157 -1.53 4.43 -5.24
C ILE A 157 -1.79 3.93 -6.65
N SER A 158 -0.99 4.38 -7.59
CA SER A 158 -0.94 3.89 -8.97
C SER A 158 0.45 4.09 -9.52
N ASP A 159 0.93 3.11 -10.28
CA ASP A 159 2.26 3.15 -10.94
C ASP A 159 3.42 3.44 -9.97
N GLY A 160 3.34 2.90 -8.75
CA GLY A 160 4.34 3.07 -7.71
C GLY A 160 4.42 4.48 -7.12
N LYS A 161 3.36 5.30 -7.31
CA LYS A 161 3.29 6.68 -6.81
C LYS A 161 1.99 6.92 -6.04
N VAL A 162 2.05 7.78 -5.05
CA VAL A 162 0.89 8.31 -4.32
C VAL A 162 0.20 9.35 -5.19
N GLN A 163 -1.04 9.07 -5.63
CA GLN A 163 -1.81 9.97 -6.49
C GLN A 163 -2.60 11.00 -5.70
N MET A 164 -3.11 10.60 -4.56
CA MET A 164 -3.82 11.44 -3.62
C MET A 164 -3.91 10.75 -2.26
N PHE A 165 -4.20 11.51 -1.21
CA PHE A 165 -4.56 10.93 0.06
C PHE A 165 -5.48 11.83 0.88
N TYR A 166 -6.28 11.17 1.73
CA TYR A 166 -7.09 11.80 2.77
C TYR A 166 -6.40 11.63 4.11
N VAL A 167 -6.46 12.68 4.93
CA VAL A 167 -5.93 12.67 6.30
C VAL A 167 -7.08 12.88 7.27
N THR A 168 -7.21 11.97 8.23
CA THR A 168 -8.15 12.09 9.33
C THR A 168 -7.38 12.10 10.64
N GLN A 169 -7.72 12.98 11.58
CA GLN A 169 -7.08 13.09 12.89
C GLN A 169 -8.08 12.86 14.01
N ARG A 170 -7.58 12.31 15.13
CA ARG A 170 -8.31 12.23 16.38
C ARG A 170 -7.42 12.59 17.57
N VAL A 171 -8.02 13.17 18.58
CA VAL A 171 -7.36 13.34 19.87
C VAL A 171 -7.17 11.97 20.53
N LEU A 172 -6.02 11.74 21.14
CA LEU A 172 -5.75 10.54 21.93
C LEU A 172 -6.41 10.67 23.30
N ALA A 173 -6.96 9.58 23.82
CA ALA A 173 -7.45 9.51 25.19
C ALA A 173 -6.26 9.51 26.18
N ALA A 174 -6.51 9.83 27.44
CA ALA A 174 -5.42 9.93 28.43
C ALA A 174 -4.66 8.61 28.64
N ASP A 175 -5.33 7.47 28.50
CA ASP A 175 -4.75 6.12 28.60
C ASP A 175 -3.95 5.69 27.36
N GLU A 176 -4.06 6.45 26.27
CA GLU A 176 -3.26 6.24 25.05
C GLU A 176 -1.96 7.09 25.06
N LEU A 177 -1.80 7.98 26.04
CA LEU A 177 -0.65 8.90 26.16
C LEU A 177 0.40 8.39 27.16
N GLU A 178 0.09 7.30 27.90
CA GLU A 178 0.98 6.63 28.85
C GLU A 178 1.93 5.65 28.14
#